data_63a96ab0e74139940e05c784798aa794
#
_entry.id   63a96ab0e74139940e05c784798aa794
#
_cell.length_a   1.000
_cell.length_b   1.000
_cell.length_c   1.000
_cell.angle_alpha   90.00
_cell.angle_beta   90.00
_cell.angle_gamma   90.00
#
_symmetry.space_group_name_H-M   'P 1'
#
loop_
_entity.id
_entity.type
_entity.pdbx_description
1 polymer ?
#
loop_
_entity_poly.entity_id
_entity_poly.type
_entity_poly.pdbx_seq_one_letter_code
_entity_poly.pdbx_strand_id
1 'polypeptide(L)'
;PKCLITINKISILKRQINFLKRLGINDIIVVKGYKKNQINLKNIKYITNKNFENNEQLESLFTANKELNSDLIITFADTVYDFSVLKQLLLSRKKEIVLGVDRNWKKRYKFRYDHPYSQADKVRINKKGEVKIIGKQMKLKDTNAEFLGILKLSKKGCQIFIKNFKILQKKMDTKKLQIHHFIQYLIKNDKKICTCNIEGQFMEIDTFNDY
;
A
#
# COMPACT_ATOMS: atom_id res chain seq x y z
N PRO A 1 16.79 -4.24 -5.87
CA PRO A 1 15.39 -3.98 -5.44
C PRO A 1 14.89 -2.65 -5.99
N LYS A 2 13.64 -2.59 -6.50
CA LYS A 2 13.01 -1.36 -7.03
C LYS A 2 13.11 -0.17 -6.05
N CYS A 3 12.96 -0.41 -4.77
CA CYS A 3 13.05 0.63 -3.73
C CYS A 3 14.42 1.35 -3.66
N LEU A 4 15.47 0.79 -4.27
CA LEU A 4 16.80 1.38 -4.35
C LEU A 4 17.04 2.16 -5.67
N ILE A 5 16.10 2.17 -6.61
CA ILE A 5 16.15 3.05 -7.78
C ILE A 5 16.26 4.49 -7.29
N THR A 6 17.16 5.26 -7.91
CA THR A 6 17.45 6.64 -7.49
C THR A 6 16.79 7.64 -8.44
N ILE A 7 16.06 8.59 -7.89
CA ILE A 7 15.50 9.73 -8.60
C ILE A 7 16.13 10.98 -7.98
N ASN A 8 16.82 11.78 -8.79
CA ASN A 8 17.59 12.94 -8.33
C ASN A 8 18.56 12.56 -7.19
N LYS A 9 19.35 11.49 -7.40
CA LYS A 9 20.39 10.98 -6.49
C LYS A 9 19.87 10.44 -5.14
N ILE A 10 18.56 10.32 -4.93
CA ILE A 10 17.98 9.80 -3.69
C ILE A 10 17.14 8.57 -4.04
N SER A 11 17.40 7.43 -3.36
CA SER A 11 16.60 6.22 -3.58
C SER A 11 15.14 6.42 -3.14
N ILE A 12 14.23 5.71 -3.79
CA ILE A 12 12.79 5.73 -3.48
C ILE A 12 12.58 5.51 -1.98
N LEU A 13 13.14 4.45 -1.43
CA LEU A 13 13.00 4.11 -0.01
C LEU A 13 13.54 5.23 0.90
N LYS A 14 14.71 5.79 0.60
CA LYS A 14 15.28 6.90 1.39
C LYS A 14 14.39 8.14 1.34
N ARG A 15 13.79 8.44 0.18
CA ARG A 15 12.83 9.54 0.02
C ARG A 15 11.59 9.34 0.88
N GLN A 16 10.99 8.14 0.85
CA GLN A 16 9.84 7.81 1.68
C GLN A 16 10.15 7.94 3.17
N ILE A 17 11.28 7.39 3.62
CA ILE A 17 11.74 7.49 5.02
C ILE A 17 11.94 8.96 5.44
N ASN A 18 12.55 9.78 4.59
CA ASN A 18 12.72 11.20 4.88
C ASN A 18 11.37 11.92 5.05
N PHE A 19 10.37 11.58 4.23
CA PHE A 19 9.04 12.15 4.35
C PHE A 19 8.34 11.73 5.65
N LEU A 20 8.44 10.44 6.02
CA LEU A 20 7.90 9.94 7.29
C LEU A 20 8.53 10.66 8.49
N LYS A 21 9.86 10.79 8.52
CA LYS A 21 10.58 11.50 9.57
C LYS A 21 10.18 12.98 9.68
N ARG A 22 9.99 13.66 8.55
CA ARG A 22 9.50 15.05 8.53
C ARG A 22 8.07 15.20 9.07
N LEU A 23 7.27 14.13 9.06
CA LEU A 23 5.94 14.06 9.68
C LEU A 23 6.00 13.63 11.16
N GLY A 24 7.20 13.50 11.75
CA GLY A 24 7.38 13.04 13.13
C GLY A 24 7.26 11.52 13.32
N ILE A 25 7.18 10.74 12.23
CA ILE A 25 7.12 9.27 12.29
C ILE A 25 8.54 8.72 12.29
N ASN A 26 9.03 8.32 13.47
CA ASN A 26 10.39 7.83 13.66
C ASN A 26 10.49 6.30 13.83
N ASP A 27 9.40 5.65 14.25
CA ASP A 27 9.34 4.18 14.31
C ASP A 27 9.00 3.65 12.92
N ILE A 28 10.04 3.32 12.15
CA ILE A 28 9.94 2.91 10.76
C ILE A 28 10.43 1.48 10.61
N ILE A 29 9.58 0.65 10.01
CA ILE A 29 9.84 -0.77 9.79
C ILE A 29 9.85 -1.04 8.30
N VAL A 30 10.89 -1.72 7.82
CA VAL A 30 10.99 -2.16 6.43
C VAL A 30 11.03 -3.68 6.37
N VAL A 31 10.02 -4.25 5.72
CA VAL A 31 10.03 -5.68 5.38
C VAL A 31 10.84 -5.87 4.13
N LYS A 32 11.85 -6.73 4.17
CA LYS A 32 12.79 -6.99 3.07
C LYS A 32 12.92 -8.48 2.76
N GLY A 33 13.14 -8.81 1.49
CA GLY A 33 13.34 -10.19 1.00
C GLY A 33 14.43 -10.22 -0.05
N TYR A 34 14.08 -10.04 -1.32
CA TYR A 34 15.02 -10.04 -2.44
C TYR A 34 16.18 -9.06 -2.24
N LYS A 35 17.41 -9.56 -2.40
CA LYS A 35 18.66 -8.78 -2.20
C LYS A 35 18.68 -7.97 -0.90
N LYS A 36 18.16 -8.54 0.17
CA LYS A 36 17.98 -7.88 1.49
C LYS A 36 19.24 -7.21 2.03
N ASN A 37 20.42 -7.70 1.70
CA ASN A 37 21.70 -7.16 2.16
C ASN A 37 22.05 -5.79 1.53
N GLN A 38 21.43 -5.45 0.39
CA GLN A 38 21.58 -4.14 -0.27
C GLN A 38 20.73 -3.05 0.41
N ILE A 39 19.74 -3.43 1.23
CA ILE A 39 18.85 -2.50 1.93
C ILE A 39 19.38 -2.32 3.35
N ASN A 40 20.14 -1.24 3.57
CA ASN A 40 20.80 -0.96 4.85
C ASN A 40 20.84 0.56 5.12
N LEU A 41 19.73 1.12 5.58
CA LEU A 41 19.62 2.52 6.01
C LEU A 41 19.70 2.58 7.53
N LYS A 42 20.37 3.61 8.06
CA LYS A 42 20.54 3.80 9.51
C LYS A 42 19.22 4.14 10.20
N ASN A 43 19.06 3.69 11.45
CA ASN A 43 17.90 3.96 12.31
C ASN A 43 16.57 3.47 11.71
N ILE A 44 16.59 2.27 11.15
CA ILE A 44 15.42 1.57 10.59
C ILE A 44 15.38 0.17 11.18
N LYS A 45 14.20 -0.27 11.60
CA LYS A 45 13.94 -1.66 11.99
C LYS A 45 13.70 -2.50 10.74
N TYR A 46 14.40 -3.61 10.62
CA TYR A 46 14.27 -4.52 9.49
C TYR A 46 13.63 -5.83 9.91
N ILE A 47 12.66 -6.29 9.13
CA ILE A 47 12.08 -7.62 9.23
C ILE A 47 12.32 -8.34 7.91
N THR A 48 12.78 -9.59 7.97
CA THR A 48 13.08 -10.35 6.76
C THR A 48 11.95 -11.33 6.45
N ASN A 49 11.32 -11.17 5.29
CA ASN A 49 10.49 -12.21 4.69
C ASN A 49 11.42 -13.26 4.07
N LYS A 50 11.58 -14.41 4.72
CA LYS A 50 12.45 -15.50 4.25
C LYS A 50 11.86 -16.25 3.05
N ASN A 51 10.55 -16.16 2.86
CA ASN A 51 9.80 -16.89 1.83
C ASN A 51 9.40 -16.00 0.65
N PHE A 52 10.09 -14.86 0.46
CA PHE A 52 9.74 -13.84 -0.53
C PHE A 52 9.60 -14.37 -1.98
N GLU A 53 10.28 -15.45 -2.33
CA GLU A 53 10.20 -16.07 -3.66
C GLU A 53 8.87 -16.82 -3.89
N ASN A 54 8.25 -17.26 -2.80
CA ASN A 54 7.04 -18.09 -2.83
C ASN A 54 5.79 -17.38 -2.35
N ASN A 55 5.88 -16.10 -1.99
CA ASN A 55 4.74 -15.34 -1.49
C ASN A 55 4.71 -13.91 -2.04
N GLU A 56 3.54 -13.29 -1.91
CA GLU A 56 3.22 -11.95 -2.41
C GLU A 56 3.11 -10.92 -1.27
N GLN A 57 2.59 -9.73 -1.60
CA GLN A 57 2.50 -8.57 -0.72
C GLN A 57 1.81 -8.86 0.62
N LEU A 58 0.73 -9.68 0.62
CA LEU A 58 -0.05 -9.94 1.83
C LEU A 58 0.78 -10.70 2.88
N GLU A 59 1.44 -11.77 2.49
CA GLU A 59 2.31 -12.54 3.37
C GLU A 59 3.53 -11.72 3.82
N SER A 60 4.08 -10.88 2.92
CA SER A 60 5.15 -9.96 3.28
C SER A 60 4.72 -9.00 4.38
N LEU A 61 3.52 -8.40 4.30
CA LEU A 61 2.98 -7.55 5.36
C LEU A 61 2.86 -8.31 6.68
N PHE A 62 2.28 -9.53 6.64
CA PHE A 62 2.06 -10.31 7.86
C PHE A 62 3.32 -10.97 8.43
N THR A 63 4.45 -10.97 7.71
CA THR A 63 5.76 -11.25 8.32
C THR A 63 6.06 -10.26 9.45
N ALA A 64 5.54 -9.04 9.38
CA ALA A 64 5.64 -8.00 10.39
C ALA A 64 4.41 -7.94 11.34
N ASN A 65 3.65 -9.01 11.51
CA ASN A 65 2.39 -9.02 12.26
C ASN A 65 2.51 -8.53 13.72
N LYS A 66 3.65 -8.74 14.36
CA LYS A 66 3.94 -8.27 15.73
C LYS A 66 3.99 -6.74 15.84
N GLU A 67 4.26 -6.08 14.75
CA GLU A 67 4.34 -4.62 14.65
C GLU A 67 2.97 -3.96 14.37
N LEU A 68 1.96 -4.75 14.02
CA LEU A 68 0.60 -4.27 13.81
C LEU A 68 -0.14 -4.09 15.15
N ASN A 69 0.37 -3.22 16.01
CA ASN A 69 -0.10 -3.08 17.41
C ASN A 69 -0.47 -1.64 17.82
N SER A 70 -0.27 -0.67 16.93
CA SER A 70 -0.53 0.76 17.13
C SER A 70 -1.14 1.38 15.87
N ASP A 71 -1.44 2.69 15.91
CA ASP A 71 -1.77 3.43 14.70
C ASP A 71 -0.56 3.46 13.78
N LEU A 72 -0.74 3.14 12.49
CA LEU A 72 0.36 3.06 11.54
C LEU A 72 -0.04 3.41 10.10
N ILE A 73 0.95 3.71 9.29
CA ILE A 73 0.84 3.85 7.83
C ILE A 73 1.63 2.71 7.18
N ILE A 74 1.03 2.06 6.19
CA ILE A 74 1.67 1.09 5.31
C ILE A 74 1.83 1.74 3.95
N THR A 75 3.02 1.62 3.34
CA THR A 75 3.31 2.11 2.00
C THR A 75 4.13 1.08 1.22
N PHE A 76 3.87 0.97 -0.07
CA PHE A 76 4.67 0.12 -0.95
C PHE A 76 6.01 0.81 -1.24
N ALA A 77 7.07 0.03 -1.29
CA ALA A 77 8.44 0.54 -1.34
C ALA A 77 8.92 0.94 -2.75
N ASP A 78 8.11 0.70 -3.78
CA ASP A 78 8.37 1.03 -5.20
C ASP A 78 7.55 2.24 -5.69
N THR A 79 6.91 2.95 -4.77
CA THR A 79 6.10 4.13 -5.08
C THR A 79 6.85 5.42 -4.82
N VAL A 80 6.75 6.35 -5.76
CA VAL A 80 7.26 7.71 -5.65
C VAL A 80 6.08 8.66 -5.51
N TYR A 81 6.13 9.56 -4.56
CA TYR A 81 5.06 10.51 -4.32
C TYR A 81 5.58 11.79 -3.67
N ASP A 82 4.77 12.84 -3.75
CA ASP A 82 5.03 14.09 -3.04
C ASP A 82 4.81 13.95 -1.53
N PHE A 83 5.50 14.77 -0.76
CA PHE A 83 5.32 14.85 0.69
C PHE A 83 3.85 15.07 1.11
N SER A 84 3.10 15.85 0.32
CA SER A 84 1.68 16.12 0.54
C SER A 84 0.81 14.86 0.59
N VAL A 85 1.17 13.81 -0.13
CA VAL A 85 0.43 12.53 -0.17
C VAL A 85 0.35 11.89 1.21
N LEU A 86 1.50 11.73 1.89
CA LEU A 86 1.53 11.19 3.26
C LEU A 86 0.84 12.13 4.26
N LYS A 87 1.03 13.45 4.11
CA LYS A 87 0.40 14.44 4.98
C LYS A 87 -1.13 14.36 4.90
N GLN A 88 -1.71 14.27 3.70
CA GLN A 88 -3.15 14.14 3.50
C GLN A 88 -3.69 12.87 4.17
N LEU A 89 -3.01 11.72 3.98
CA LEU A 89 -3.44 10.47 4.60
C LEU A 89 -3.34 10.53 6.12
N LEU A 90 -2.27 11.10 6.67
CA LEU A 90 -2.06 11.24 8.11
C LEU A 90 -3.17 12.10 8.74
N LEU A 91 -3.51 13.23 8.11
CA LEU A 91 -4.54 14.17 8.57
C LEU A 91 -5.97 13.69 8.27
N SER A 92 -6.15 12.63 7.51
CA SER A 92 -7.48 12.11 7.20
C SER A 92 -8.22 11.67 8.47
N ARG A 93 -9.57 11.72 8.43
CA ARG A 93 -10.43 11.33 9.56
C ARG A 93 -9.98 10.00 10.17
N LYS A 94 -9.98 9.92 11.51
CA LYS A 94 -9.68 8.69 12.25
C LYS A 94 -10.76 7.66 11.99
N LYS A 95 -10.40 6.63 11.21
CA LYS A 95 -11.20 5.43 10.95
C LYS A 95 -10.28 4.22 11.12
N GLU A 96 -10.87 3.06 11.31
CA GLU A 96 -10.09 1.84 11.55
C GLU A 96 -9.15 1.51 10.38
N ILE A 97 -9.66 1.63 9.14
CA ILE A 97 -8.93 1.30 7.91
C ILE A 97 -9.23 2.39 6.88
N VAL A 98 -8.18 3.08 6.39
CA VAL A 98 -8.29 4.14 5.39
C VAL A 98 -7.31 3.88 4.26
N LEU A 99 -7.81 3.77 3.03
CA LEU A 99 -6.99 3.65 1.83
C LEU A 99 -6.71 5.03 1.22
N GLY A 100 -5.47 5.30 0.86
CA GLY A 100 -5.13 6.39 -0.06
C GLY A 100 -5.57 6.02 -1.47
N VAL A 101 -6.40 6.86 -2.08
CA VAL A 101 -6.94 6.62 -3.43
C VAL A 101 -6.82 7.87 -4.27
N ASP A 102 -6.71 7.71 -5.60
CA ASP A 102 -6.78 8.81 -6.56
C ASP A 102 -8.00 8.64 -7.46
N ARG A 103 -8.87 9.65 -7.48
CA ARG A 103 -10.04 9.69 -8.36
C ARG A 103 -9.71 10.13 -9.78
N ASN A 104 -8.57 10.78 -9.97
CA ASN A 104 -8.09 11.25 -11.27
C ASN A 104 -7.06 10.30 -11.91
N TRP A 105 -6.90 9.11 -11.36
CA TRP A 105 -5.87 8.11 -11.68
C TRP A 105 -5.68 7.83 -13.17
N LYS A 106 -6.75 7.85 -13.99
CA LYS A 106 -6.68 7.59 -15.44
C LYS A 106 -5.73 8.55 -16.18
N LYS A 107 -5.55 9.77 -15.66
CA LYS A 107 -4.64 10.77 -16.26
C LYS A 107 -3.19 10.31 -16.19
N ARG A 108 -2.80 9.58 -15.15
CA ARG A 108 -1.42 9.07 -14.98
C ARG A 108 -1.08 7.97 -15.97
N TYR A 109 -2.07 7.24 -16.48
CA TYR A 109 -1.86 6.15 -17.43
C TYR A 109 -1.69 6.61 -18.88
N LYS A 110 -1.92 7.90 -19.17
CA LYS A 110 -1.90 8.43 -20.55
C LYS A 110 -0.57 8.18 -21.29
N PHE A 111 0.54 8.10 -20.55
CA PHE A 111 1.89 7.90 -21.11
C PHE A 111 2.59 6.65 -20.57
N ARG A 112 1.86 5.77 -19.89
CA ARG A 112 2.40 4.51 -19.36
C ARG A 112 2.11 3.36 -20.34
N TYR A 113 2.88 3.30 -21.42
CA TYR A 113 2.64 2.35 -22.50
C TYR A 113 2.83 0.90 -22.05
N ASP A 114 3.79 0.62 -21.18
CA ASP A 114 4.11 -0.71 -20.67
C ASP A 114 3.32 -1.09 -19.40
N HIS A 115 2.43 -0.20 -18.93
CA HIS A 115 1.63 -0.41 -17.73
C HIS A 115 0.15 -0.13 -18.01
N PRO A 116 -0.60 -1.11 -18.51
CA PRO A 116 -1.97 -0.90 -18.95
C PRO A 116 -2.95 -0.74 -17.75
N TYR A 117 -4.13 -0.18 -18.01
CA TYR A 117 -5.22 -0.04 -17.03
C TYR A 117 -5.62 -1.36 -16.34
N SER A 118 -5.33 -2.52 -16.95
CA SER A 118 -5.60 -3.83 -16.35
C SER A 118 -4.78 -4.08 -15.07
N GLN A 119 -3.61 -3.45 -14.95
CA GLN A 119 -2.73 -3.57 -13.78
C GLN A 119 -3.15 -2.69 -12.60
N ALA A 120 -4.00 -1.68 -12.82
CA ALA A 120 -4.47 -0.79 -11.78
C ALA A 120 -5.26 -1.52 -10.69
N ASP A 121 -5.01 -1.21 -9.43
CA ASP A 121 -5.83 -1.62 -8.29
C ASP A 121 -7.10 -0.77 -8.23
N LYS A 122 -8.06 -1.09 -9.11
CA LYS A 122 -9.30 -0.35 -9.32
C LYS A 122 -10.21 -0.40 -8.11
N VAL A 123 -10.84 0.74 -7.80
CA VAL A 123 -11.72 0.89 -6.63
C VAL A 123 -13.04 1.51 -7.04
N ARG A 124 -14.14 0.99 -6.47
CA ARG A 124 -15.46 1.63 -6.47
C ARG A 124 -15.77 2.16 -5.08
N ILE A 125 -15.96 3.47 -4.98
CA ILE A 125 -16.23 4.19 -3.74
C ILE A 125 -17.66 4.71 -3.79
N ASN A 126 -18.42 4.57 -2.70
CA ASN A 126 -19.77 5.12 -2.57
C ASN A 126 -19.72 6.62 -2.19
N LYS A 127 -20.92 7.26 -2.14
CA LYS A 127 -21.05 8.68 -1.77
C LYS A 127 -20.57 9.00 -0.34
N LYS A 128 -20.49 7.99 0.55
CA LYS A 128 -19.99 8.14 1.94
C LYS A 128 -18.46 8.00 2.05
N GLY A 129 -17.75 7.80 0.93
CA GLY A 129 -16.29 7.58 0.93
C GLY A 129 -15.87 6.18 1.37
N GLU A 130 -16.76 5.19 1.31
CA GLU A 130 -16.47 3.80 1.65
C GLU A 130 -16.22 2.98 0.38
N VAL A 131 -15.24 2.08 0.44
CA VAL A 131 -14.94 1.13 -0.63
C VAL A 131 -16.03 0.07 -0.69
N LYS A 132 -16.57 -0.17 -1.88
CA LYS A 132 -17.54 -1.24 -2.14
C LYS A 132 -16.91 -2.42 -2.86
N ILE A 133 -16.00 -2.16 -3.78
CA ILE A 133 -15.26 -3.19 -4.52
C ILE A 133 -13.86 -2.67 -4.76
N ILE A 134 -12.86 -3.58 -4.68
CA ILE A 134 -11.48 -3.32 -5.07
C ILE A 134 -10.91 -4.52 -5.82
N GLY A 135 -10.15 -4.27 -6.89
CA GLY A 135 -9.43 -5.33 -7.60
C GLY A 135 -9.06 -4.99 -9.03
N LYS A 136 -8.06 -5.67 -9.56
CA LYS A 136 -7.54 -5.46 -10.92
C LYS A 136 -8.53 -5.87 -12.02
N GLN A 137 -9.42 -6.83 -11.75
CA GLN A 137 -10.36 -7.39 -12.74
C GLN A 137 -11.62 -6.53 -12.96
N MET A 138 -11.77 -5.42 -12.23
CA MET A 138 -12.93 -4.54 -12.40
C MET A 138 -12.92 -3.87 -13.78
N LYS A 139 -14.13 -3.74 -14.39
CA LYS A 139 -14.30 -2.97 -15.63
C LYS A 139 -14.09 -1.48 -15.34
N LEU A 140 -13.52 -0.75 -16.31
CA LEU A 140 -13.24 0.69 -16.15
C LEU A 140 -14.48 1.54 -15.87
N LYS A 141 -15.64 1.16 -16.41
CA LYS A 141 -16.93 1.85 -16.20
C LYS A 141 -17.44 1.72 -14.75
N ASP A 142 -17.03 0.67 -14.04
CA ASP A 142 -17.44 0.38 -12.67
C ASP A 142 -16.46 0.96 -11.63
N THR A 143 -15.45 1.68 -12.10
CA THR A 143 -14.33 2.20 -11.30
C THR A 143 -14.40 3.72 -11.21
N ASN A 144 -14.25 4.27 -10.00
CA ASN A 144 -14.19 5.71 -9.78
C ASN A 144 -12.95 6.18 -9.00
N ALA A 145 -12.01 5.27 -8.72
CA ALA A 145 -10.71 5.60 -8.14
C ALA A 145 -9.71 4.44 -8.32
N GLU A 146 -8.44 4.68 -8.04
CA GLU A 146 -7.37 3.69 -7.91
C GLU A 146 -6.79 3.71 -6.50
N PHE A 147 -6.48 2.55 -5.94
CA PHE A 147 -5.74 2.41 -4.69
C PHE A 147 -4.24 2.62 -4.94
N LEU A 148 -3.62 3.48 -4.14
CA LEU A 148 -2.24 3.93 -4.34
C LEU A 148 -1.19 3.10 -3.58
N GLY A 149 -1.53 1.93 -3.06
CA GLY A 149 -0.59 1.16 -2.23
C GLY A 149 -0.23 1.83 -0.91
N ILE A 150 -1.00 2.83 -0.48
CA ILE A 150 -0.80 3.54 0.79
C ILE A 150 -2.07 3.43 1.62
N LEU A 151 -1.93 2.96 2.87
CA LEU A 151 -3.08 2.83 3.76
C LEU A 151 -2.71 3.20 5.20
N LYS A 152 -3.69 3.71 5.94
CA LYS A 152 -3.60 4.00 7.36
C LYS A 152 -4.49 3.04 8.14
N LEU A 153 -3.93 2.45 9.19
CA LEU A 153 -4.65 1.63 10.15
C LEU A 153 -4.61 2.29 11.52
N SER A 154 -5.73 2.32 12.22
CA SER A 154 -5.72 2.54 13.67
C SER A 154 -5.30 1.26 14.38
N LYS A 155 -4.97 1.31 15.69
CA LYS A 155 -4.74 0.13 16.52
C LYS A 155 -5.88 -0.88 16.37
N LYS A 156 -7.15 -0.43 16.35
CA LYS A 156 -8.32 -1.30 16.11
C LYS A 156 -8.32 -1.85 14.68
N GLY A 157 -7.91 -1.07 13.68
CA GLY A 157 -7.71 -1.52 12.31
C GLY A 157 -6.68 -2.64 12.20
N CYS A 158 -5.57 -2.54 12.92
CA CYS A 158 -4.56 -3.60 13.02
C CYS A 158 -5.14 -4.89 13.60
N GLN A 159 -5.94 -4.80 14.66
CA GLN A 159 -6.62 -5.96 15.25
C GLN A 159 -7.59 -6.63 14.26
N ILE A 160 -8.33 -5.81 13.48
CA ILE A 160 -9.19 -6.31 12.39
C ILE A 160 -8.35 -7.05 11.35
N PHE A 161 -7.23 -6.47 10.91
CA PHE A 161 -6.32 -7.09 9.95
C PHE A 161 -5.82 -8.44 10.46
N ILE A 162 -5.22 -8.49 11.66
CA ILE A 162 -4.64 -9.72 12.23
C ILE A 162 -5.71 -10.81 12.39
N LYS A 163 -6.87 -10.47 12.98
CA LYS A 163 -7.95 -11.43 13.19
C LYS A 163 -8.44 -12.04 11.86
N ASN A 164 -8.71 -11.19 10.88
CA ASN A 164 -9.27 -11.65 9.61
C ASN A 164 -8.24 -12.38 8.74
N PHE A 165 -6.95 -12.00 8.81
CA PHE A 165 -5.89 -12.74 8.15
C PHE A 165 -5.76 -14.17 8.69
N LYS A 166 -5.77 -14.35 10.02
CA LYS A 166 -5.76 -15.69 10.65
C LYS A 166 -6.97 -16.54 10.22
N ILE A 167 -8.15 -15.92 10.06
CA ILE A 167 -9.34 -16.61 9.57
C ILE A 167 -9.17 -17.00 8.09
N LEU A 168 -8.62 -16.10 7.27
CA LEU A 168 -8.40 -16.33 5.84
C LEU A 168 -7.38 -17.46 5.61
N GLN A 169 -6.27 -17.49 6.35
CA GLN A 169 -5.25 -18.54 6.28
C GLN A 169 -5.81 -19.95 6.57
N LYS A 170 -6.86 -20.05 7.41
CA LYS A 170 -7.52 -21.33 7.66
C LYS A 170 -8.44 -21.79 6.53
N LYS A 171 -8.83 -20.85 5.63
CA LYS A 171 -9.80 -21.11 4.56
C LYS A 171 -9.14 -21.35 3.21
N MET A 172 -7.96 -20.80 2.97
CA MET A 172 -7.28 -20.88 1.69
C MET A 172 -5.80 -20.56 1.79
N ASP A 173 -5.02 -20.93 0.77
CA ASP A 173 -3.64 -20.51 0.64
C ASP A 173 -3.56 -19.00 0.36
N THR A 174 -2.85 -18.28 1.21
CA THR A 174 -2.71 -16.82 1.17
C THR A 174 -1.43 -16.35 0.47
N LYS A 175 -0.55 -17.28 0.07
CA LYS A 175 0.78 -16.96 -0.48
C LYS A 175 0.75 -16.09 -1.73
N LYS A 176 -0.23 -16.30 -2.61
CA LYS A 176 -0.38 -15.55 -3.87
C LYS A 176 -1.31 -14.34 -3.78
N LEU A 177 -1.72 -13.98 -2.57
CA LEU A 177 -2.62 -12.84 -2.38
C LEU A 177 -1.86 -11.52 -2.28
N GLN A 178 -2.33 -10.53 -3.01
CA GLN A 178 -1.94 -9.14 -2.89
C GLN A 178 -2.83 -8.42 -1.86
N ILE A 179 -2.46 -7.21 -1.45
CA ILE A 179 -3.18 -6.44 -0.43
C ILE A 179 -4.63 -6.17 -0.85
N HIS A 180 -4.88 -5.85 -2.13
CA HIS A 180 -6.23 -5.58 -2.63
C HIS A 180 -7.16 -6.80 -2.51
N HIS A 181 -6.66 -8.04 -2.67
CA HIS A 181 -7.45 -9.26 -2.44
C HIS A 181 -7.91 -9.35 -1.00
N PHE A 182 -7.03 -9.02 -0.04
CA PHE A 182 -7.37 -9.03 1.37
C PHE A 182 -8.34 -7.92 1.73
N ILE A 183 -8.18 -6.72 1.21
CA ILE A 183 -9.14 -5.63 1.37
C ILE A 183 -10.51 -6.04 0.83
N GLN A 184 -10.56 -6.67 -0.35
CA GLN A 184 -11.81 -7.17 -0.93
C GLN A 184 -12.46 -8.26 -0.05
N TYR A 185 -11.64 -9.14 0.55
CA TYR A 185 -12.12 -10.13 1.53
C TYR A 185 -12.72 -9.45 2.77
N LEU A 186 -12.07 -8.42 3.32
CA LEU A 186 -12.59 -7.66 4.45
C LEU A 186 -13.95 -7.02 4.13
N ILE A 187 -14.10 -6.43 2.95
CA ILE A 187 -15.36 -5.83 2.48
C ILE A 187 -16.47 -6.89 2.42
N LYS A 188 -16.18 -8.07 1.85
CA LYS A 188 -17.12 -9.19 1.78
C LYS A 188 -17.53 -9.75 3.17
N ASN A 189 -16.74 -9.48 4.21
CA ASN A 189 -17.02 -9.83 5.59
C ASN A 189 -17.45 -8.60 6.42
N ASP A 190 -18.15 -7.65 5.80
CA ASP A 190 -18.80 -6.48 6.41
C ASP A 190 -17.86 -5.54 7.18
N LYS A 191 -16.57 -5.53 6.82
CA LYS A 191 -15.64 -4.54 7.39
C LYS A 191 -15.71 -3.25 6.58
N LYS A 192 -15.85 -2.12 7.29
CA LYS A 192 -15.86 -0.79 6.67
C LYS A 192 -14.44 -0.37 6.30
N ILE A 193 -14.23 -0.12 5.03
CA ILE A 193 -12.99 0.40 4.48
C ILE A 193 -13.27 1.80 3.97
N CYS A 194 -12.65 2.80 4.59
CA CYS A 194 -12.80 4.19 4.20
C CYS A 194 -11.71 4.61 3.21
N THR A 195 -11.90 5.75 2.57
CA THR A 195 -10.90 6.30 1.64
C THR A 195 -10.50 7.72 2.03
N CYS A 196 -9.25 8.07 1.73
CA CYS A 196 -8.75 9.42 1.65
C CYS A 196 -8.44 9.68 0.16
N ASN A 197 -9.16 10.64 -0.46
CA ASN A 197 -8.80 11.07 -1.81
C ASN A 197 -7.50 11.86 -1.74
N ILE A 198 -6.49 11.36 -2.43
CA ILE A 198 -5.15 11.95 -2.46
C ILE A 198 -5.05 12.83 -3.70
N GLU A 199 -4.68 14.08 -3.48
CA GLU A 199 -4.30 15.01 -4.52
C GLU A 199 -2.79 15.25 -4.44
N GLY A 200 -2.12 15.17 -5.58
CA GLY A 200 -0.66 15.31 -5.64
C GLY A 200 -0.05 14.31 -6.59
N GLN A 201 1.27 14.42 -6.75
CA GLN A 201 2.00 13.53 -7.64
C GLN A 201 2.25 12.19 -6.95
N PHE A 202 1.94 11.14 -7.68
CA PHE A 202 2.14 9.76 -7.28
C PHE A 202 2.47 8.91 -8.51
N MET A 203 3.45 8.02 -8.39
CA MET A 203 3.82 7.06 -9.43
C MET A 203 4.34 5.78 -8.79
N GLU A 204 3.89 4.64 -9.27
CA GLU A 204 4.49 3.33 -9.01
C GLU A 204 5.51 3.05 -10.12
N ILE A 205 6.72 2.65 -9.77
CA ILE A 205 7.80 2.37 -10.72
C ILE A 205 7.82 0.87 -11.00
N ASP A 206 7.12 0.46 -12.05
CA ASP A 206 7.02 -0.94 -12.46
C ASP A 206 7.86 -1.28 -13.68
N THR A 207 7.97 -0.35 -14.60
CA THR A 207 8.64 -0.52 -15.89
C THR A 207 9.72 0.54 -16.11
N PHE A 208 10.55 0.37 -17.14
CA PHE A 208 11.50 1.40 -17.55
C PHE A 208 10.79 2.68 -18.05
N ASN A 209 9.60 2.55 -18.59
CA ASN A 209 8.79 3.69 -19.03
C ASN A 209 8.29 4.55 -17.85
N ASP A 210 8.20 3.98 -16.64
CA ASP A 210 7.83 4.72 -15.44
C ASP A 210 9.00 5.50 -14.82
N TYR A 211 10.23 5.15 -15.18
CA TYR A 211 11.46 5.75 -14.67
C TYR A 211 11.89 6.96 -15.53
#